data_28d6c4922b8b3baa17c48b0d0db0727a
#
_entry.id   28d6c4922b8b3baa17c48b0d0db0727a
#
_cell.length_a   1.000
_cell.length_b   1.000
_cell.length_c   1.000
_cell.angle_alpha   90.00
_cell.angle_beta   90.00
_cell.angle_gamma   90.00
#
_symmetry.space_group_name_H-M   'P 1'
#
loop_
_entity.id
_entity.type
_entity.pdbx_description
1 polymer ?
#
loop_
_entity_poly.entity_id
_entity_poly.type
_entity_poly.pdbx_seq_one_letter_code
_entity_poly.pdbx_strand_id
1 'polypeptide(L)'
;MQTRITELLGIRYPIIQGGLQGLGRAELAAAVSAAGGLGLVTAGCFETRAELEAEIMRARRLTERTVGVNISIGSRRSMSDFVDCICERGVDIVFTSGHNPEAFVERIKRHGMKW
;
A
#
# COMPACT_ATOMS: atom_id res chain seq x y z
N MET A 1 -10.97 0.38 -19.87
CA MET A 1 -11.06 1.87 -19.86
C MET A 1 -9.65 2.41 -19.70
N GLN A 2 -9.23 3.28 -20.59
CA GLN A 2 -7.88 3.82 -20.56
C GLN A 2 -7.93 5.26 -20.03
N THR A 3 -7.32 5.49 -18.89
CA THR A 3 -7.23 6.80 -18.22
C THR A 3 -5.81 7.00 -17.71
N ARG A 4 -5.43 8.25 -17.40
CA ARG A 4 -4.11 8.53 -16.80
C ARG A 4 -3.86 7.72 -15.54
N ILE A 5 -4.90 7.50 -14.71
CA ILE A 5 -4.74 6.74 -13.46
C ILE A 5 -4.57 5.24 -13.72
N THR A 6 -5.30 4.67 -14.69
CA THR A 6 -5.14 3.26 -15.04
C THR A 6 -3.78 2.98 -15.66
N GLU A 7 -3.26 3.88 -16.47
CA GLU A 7 -1.91 3.78 -17.04
C GLU A 7 -0.84 3.94 -15.96
N LEU A 8 -0.97 4.95 -15.10
CA LEU A 8 -0.02 5.22 -14.03
C LEU A 8 0.09 4.05 -13.05
N LEU A 9 -1.04 3.47 -12.65
CA LEU A 9 -1.08 2.42 -11.62
C LEU A 9 -1.03 1.00 -12.19
N GLY A 10 -1.17 0.83 -13.51
CA GLY A 10 -1.18 -0.49 -14.14
C GLY A 10 -2.45 -1.29 -13.82
N ILE A 11 -3.60 -0.62 -13.63
CA ILE A 11 -4.89 -1.22 -13.28
C ILE A 11 -5.88 -1.13 -14.43
N ARG A 12 -6.88 -2.02 -14.43
CA ARG A 12 -7.90 -2.09 -15.49
C ARG A 12 -8.98 -1.01 -15.34
N TYR A 13 -9.41 -0.76 -14.12
CA TYR A 13 -10.45 0.22 -13.80
C TYR A 13 -9.88 1.31 -12.89
N PRO A 14 -10.28 2.57 -13.06
CA PRO A 14 -9.80 3.68 -12.23
C PRO A 14 -10.47 3.69 -10.85
N ILE A 15 -10.37 2.57 -10.16
CA ILE A 15 -10.99 2.32 -8.84
C ILE A 15 -9.88 1.95 -7.88
N ILE A 16 -9.80 2.68 -6.77
CA ILE A 16 -8.83 2.45 -5.70
C ILE A 16 -9.59 2.22 -4.39
N GLN A 17 -9.35 1.08 -3.76
CA GLN A 17 -9.81 0.87 -2.39
C GLN A 17 -8.85 1.59 -1.46
N GLY A 18 -9.34 2.63 -0.79
CA GLY A 18 -8.57 3.43 0.15
C GLY A 18 -8.15 2.68 1.40
N GLY A 19 -7.35 3.33 2.25
CA GLY A 19 -7.01 2.80 3.57
C GLY A 19 -8.25 2.64 4.43
N LEU A 20 -8.44 1.46 5.00
CA LEU A 20 -9.56 1.11 5.87
C LEU A 20 -9.04 0.50 7.17
N GLN A 21 -9.09 1.29 8.24
CA GLN A 21 -8.64 0.84 9.56
C GLN A 21 -9.42 -0.41 10.00
N GLY A 22 -8.69 -1.47 10.37
CA GLY A 22 -9.26 -2.75 10.78
C GLY A 22 -9.72 -3.67 9.65
N LEU A 23 -10.01 -3.15 8.46
CA LEU A 23 -10.57 -3.90 7.32
C LEU A 23 -9.63 -4.03 6.12
N GLY A 24 -8.75 -3.05 5.90
CA GLY A 24 -7.83 -3.02 4.76
C GLY A 24 -6.69 -4.02 4.89
N ARG A 25 -7.01 -5.30 4.86
CA ARG A 25 -6.09 -6.42 4.98
C ARG A 25 -5.87 -7.11 3.64
N ALA A 26 -5.01 -8.12 3.61
CA ALA A 26 -4.58 -8.84 2.41
C ALA A 26 -5.75 -9.35 1.56
N GLU A 27 -6.78 -9.93 2.18
CA GLU A 27 -7.92 -10.50 1.45
C GLU A 27 -8.69 -9.44 0.66
N LEU A 28 -9.03 -8.32 1.31
CA LEU A 28 -9.75 -7.25 0.65
C LEU A 28 -8.89 -6.60 -0.44
N ALA A 29 -7.64 -6.27 -0.12
CA ALA A 29 -6.73 -5.66 -1.07
C ALA A 29 -6.51 -6.55 -2.30
N ALA A 30 -6.26 -7.83 -2.09
CA ALA A 30 -6.06 -8.78 -3.18
C ALA A 30 -7.32 -8.97 -4.02
N ALA A 31 -8.51 -9.04 -3.41
CA ALA A 31 -9.77 -9.17 -4.13
C ALA A 31 -10.06 -7.97 -5.04
N VAL A 32 -9.84 -6.76 -4.54
CA VAL A 32 -10.00 -5.53 -5.33
C VAL A 32 -9.01 -5.49 -6.50
N SER A 33 -7.74 -5.82 -6.24
CA SER A 33 -6.72 -5.86 -7.29
C SER A 33 -7.01 -6.95 -8.33
N ALA A 34 -7.43 -8.14 -7.90
CA ALA A 34 -7.83 -9.23 -8.81
C ALA A 34 -9.01 -8.85 -9.70
N ALA A 35 -9.95 -8.04 -9.17
CA ALA A 35 -11.08 -7.51 -9.93
C ALA A 35 -10.69 -6.41 -10.94
N GLY A 36 -9.46 -5.90 -10.89
CA GLY A 36 -8.92 -4.93 -11.84
C GLY A 36 -8.83 -3.50 -11.32
N GLY A 37 -9.11 -3.26 -10.04
CA GLY A 37 -8.82 -2.01 -9.34
C GLY A 37 -7.43 -2.03 -8.70
N LEU A 38 -7.20 -1.13 -7.75
CA LEU A 38 -6.05 -1.14 -6.85
C LEU A 38 -6.53 -1.35 -5.41
N GLY A 39 -6.17 -2.49 -4.82
CA GLY A 39 -6.36 -2.73 -3.41
C GLY A 39 -5.17 -2.25 -2.59
N LEU A 40 -5.44 -1.72 -1.40
CA LEU A 40 -4.41 -1.24 -0.48
C LEU A 40 -4.45 -2.00 0.84
N VAL A 41 -3.32 -2.61 1.21
CA VAL A 41 -3.10 -3.07 2.59
C VAL A 41 -2.94 -1.83 3.48
N THR A 42 -3.71 -1.75 4.52
CA THR A 42 -3.68 -0.62 5.46
C THR A 42 -2.69 -0.90 6.59
N ALA A 43 -1.53 -0.23 6.55
CA ALA A 43 -0.48 -0.44 7.54
C ALA A 43 -0.94 -0.20 8.99
N GLY A 44 -1.90 0.70 9.18
CA GLY A 44 -2.50 0.97 10.49
C GLY A 44 -3.29 -0.19 11.13
N CYS A 45 -3.54 -1.27 10.38
CA CYS A 45 -4.16 -2.49 10.92
C CYS A 45 -3.20 -3.34 11.77
N PHE A 46 -1.91 -3.03 11.78
CA PHE A 46 -0.85 -3.84 12.36
C PHE A 46 -0.10 -3.08 13.44
N GLU A 47 0.34 -3.80 14.47
CA GLU A 47 1.10 -3.22 15.59
C GLU A 47 2.60 -3.25 15.34
N THR A 48 3.08 -4.26 14.63
CA THR A 48 4.50 -4.51 14.41
C THR A 48 4.85 -4.54 12.93
N ARG A 49 6.13 -4.25 12.65
CA ARG A 49 6.71 -4.42 11.31
C ARG A 49 6.53 -5.85 10.77
N ALA A 50 6.74 -6.85 11.62
CA ALA A 50 6.62 -8.25 11.22
C ALA A 50 5.20 -8.64 10.79
N GLU A 51 4.19 -8.10 11.45
CA GLU A 51 2.79 -8.29 11.05
C GLU A 51 2.49 -7.64 9.70
N LEU A 52 2.94 -6.40 9.48
CA LEU A 52 2.78 -5.72 8.20
C LEU A 52 3.48 -6.48 7.07
N GLU A 53 4.72 -6.94 7.31
CA GLU A 53 5.49 -7.72 6.35
C GLU A 53 4.77 -9.02 5.97
N ALA A 54 4.29 -9.77 6.96
CA ALA A 54 3.55 -11.01 6.75
C ALA A 54 2.30 -10.76 5.91
N GLU A 55 1.60 -9.65 6.15
CA GLU A 55 0.39 -9.30 5.43
C GLU A 55 0.65 -8.86 3.99
N ILE A 56 1.70 -8.11 3.73
CA ILE A 56 2.15 -7.78 2.36
C ILE A 56 2.45 -9.07 1.58
N MET A 57 3.19 -9.98 2.19
CA MET A 57 3.52 -11.26 1.58
C MET A 57 2.27 -12.12 1.35
N ARG A 58 1.31 -12.07 2.27
CA ARG A 58 0.03 -12.75 2.12
C ARG A 58 -0.80 -12.21 0.95
N ALA A 59 -0.87 -10.89 0.79
CA ALA A 59 -1.55 -10.28 -0.34
C ALA A 59 -0.95 -10.73 -1.68
N ARG A 60 0.37 -10.82 -1.77
CA ARG A 60 1.09 -11.31 -2.96
C ARG A 60 0.82 -12.78 -3.29
N ARG A 61 0.52 -13.60 -2.29
CA ARG A 61 0.10 -15.00 -2.52
C ARG A 61 -1.33 -15.13 -3.02
N LEU A 62 -2.19 -14.16 -2.70
CA LEU A 62 -3.61 -14.17 -3.06
C LEU A 62 -3.90 -13.63 -4.46
N THR A 63 -3.00 -12.81 -5.02
CA THR A 63 -3.14 -12.26 -6.37
C THR A 63 -1.79 -11.97 -7.01
N GLU A 64 -1.70 -12.16 -8.32
CA GLU A 64 -0.54 -11.72 -9.12
C GLU A 64 -0.65 -10.24 -9.54
N ARG A 65 -1.78 -9.59 -9.24
CA ARG A 65 -1.99 -8.18 -9.54
C ARG A 65 -1.31 -7.30 -8.51
N THR A 66 -0.98 -6.08 -8.91
CA THR A 66 -0.39 -5.08 -8.02
C THR A 66 -1.32 -4.78 -6.84
N VAL A 67 -0.77 -4.87 -5.64
CA VAL A 67 -1.38 -4.42 -4.40
C VAL A 67 -0.50 -3.33 -3.82
N GLY A 68 -1.09 -2.21 -3.44
CA GLY A 68 -0.38 -1.13 -2.79
C GLY A 68 -0.50 -1.20 -1.26
N VAL A 69 0.13 -0.24 -0.60
CA VAL A 69 0.04 -0.06 0.86
C VAL A 69 -0.38 1.36 1.17
N ASN A 70 -1.33 1.52 2.08
CA ASN A 70 -1.66 2.81 2.68
C ASN A 70 -0.95 2.92 4.04
N ILE A 71 -0.30 4.06 4.26
CA ILE A 71 0.32 4.41 5.53
C ILE A 71 -0.23 5.75 6.03
N SER A 72 -0.85 5.76 7.21
CA SER A 72 -1.37 6.97 7.83
C SER A 72 -0.29 7.63 8.69
N ILE A 73 0.21 8.75 8.22
CA ILE A 73 1.29 9.50 8.87
C ILE A 73 0.77 10.13 10.18
N GLY A 74 1.58 10.02 11.23
CA GLY A 74 1.28 10.62 12.55
C GLY A 74 0.41 9.76 13.47
N SER A 75 -0.03 8.60 13.03
CA SER A 75 -0.91 7.74 13.83
C SER A 75 -0.17 6.81 14.81
N ARG A 76 1.14 6.57 14.62
CA ARG A 76 1.92 5.59 15.39
C ARG A 76 3.38 5.96 15.56
N ARG A 77 4.01 5.42 16.63
CA ARG A 77 5.44 5.60 16.93
C ARG A 77 6.37 4.87 15.96
N SER A 78 5.94 3.75 15.37
CA SER A 78 6.75 2.89 14.50
C SER A 78 6.69 3.25 13.01
N MET A 79 6.33 4.49 12.68
CA MET A 79 6.14 4.93 11.29
C MET A 79 7.38 4.69 10.41
N SER A 80 8.57 4.99 10.94
CA SER A 80 9.83 4.79 10.21
C SER A 80 10.05 3.31 9.86
N ASP A 81 9.81 2.41 10.82
CA ASP A 81 9.96 0.96 10.62
C ASP A 81 8.98 0.43 9.57
N PHE A 82 7.77 0.99 9.52
CA PHE A 82 6.77 0.62 8.53
C PHE A 82 7.16 1.10 7.14
N VAL A 83 7.68 2.32 7.01
CA VAL A 83 8.19 2.84 5.74
C VAL A 83 9.37 1.99 5.27
N ASP A 84 10.30 1.63 6.16
CA ASP A 84 11.43 0.76 5.83
C ASP A 84 10.95 -0.63 5.37
N CYS A 85 9.96 -1.21 6.04
CA CYS A 85 9.36 -2.48 5.65
C CYS A 85 8.78 -2.40 4.23
N ILE A 86 8.00 -1.37 3.93
CA ILE A 86 7.38 -1.15 2.61
C ILE A 86 8.47 -1.03 1.54
N CYS A 87 9.53 -0.25 1.80
CA CYS A 87 10.65 -0.07 0.88
C CYS A 87 11.40 -1.39 0.63
N GLU A 88 11.78 -2.08 1.69
CA GLU A 88 12.55 -3.33 1.60
C GLU A 88 11.76 -4.48 0.96
N ARG A 89 10.45 -4.51 1.13
CA ARG A 89 9.58 -5.50 0.47
C ARG A 89 9.25 -5.16 -0.98
N GLY A 90 9.75 -4.04 -1.51
CA GLY A 90 9.57 -3.65 -2.91
C GLY A 90 8.10 -3.47 -3.27
N VAL A 91 7.36 -2.75 -2.43
CA VAL A 91 5.97 -2.36 -2.75
C VAL A 91 5.99 -1.32 -3.86
N ASP A 92 5.20 -1.54 -4.93
CA ASP A 92 5.23 -0.66 -6.10
C ASP A 92 4.49 0.66 -5.89
N ILE A 93 3.46 0.65 -5.06
CA ILE A 93 2.53 1.78 -4.90
C ILE A 93 2.28 2.03 -3.42
N VAL A 94 2.52 3.26 -2.98
CA VAL A 94 2.29 3.71 -1.60
C VAL A 94 1.35 4.90 -1.59
N PHE A 95 0.33 4.84 -0.75
CA PHE A 95 -0.55 5.97 -0.44
C PHE A 95 -0.28 6.46 0.97
N THR A 96 -0.05 7.74 1.11
CA THR A 96 0.06 8.39 2.42
C THR A 96 -1.21 9.13 2.76
N SER A 97 -1.62 9.10 4.01
CA SER A 97 -2.78 9.82 4.53
C SER A 97 -2.47 10.40 5.91
N GLY A 98 -3.36 11.23 6.44
CA GLY A 98 -3.18 11.86 7.74
C GLY A 98 -2.36 13.14 7.66
N HIS A 99 -1.18 13.18 8.29
CA HIS A 99 -0.33 14.37 8.35
C HIS A 99 0.66 14.46 7.17
N ASN A 100 1.49 15.52 7.18
CA ASN A 100 2.50 15.77 6.16
C ASN A 100 3.51 14.61 6.07
N PRO A 101 3.64 13.94 4.91
CA PRO A 101 4.54 12.83 4.71
C PRO A 101 5.99 13.22 4.37
N GLU A 102 6.33 14.51 4.33
CA GLU A 102 7.60 15.04 3.80
C GLU A 102 8.85 14.27 4.30
N ALA A 103 8.88 13.92 5.59
CA ALA A 103 9.99 13.18 6.18
C ALA A 103 10.23 11.80 5.55
N PHE A 104 9.24 11.22 4.86
CA PHE A 104 9.29 9.88 4.30
C PHE A 104 9.28 9.85 2.77
N VAL A 105 8.84 10.93 2.12
CA VAL A 105 8.65 10.99 0.67
C VAL A 105 9.93 10.69 -0.11
N GLU A 106 11.06 11.25 0.27
CA GLU A 106 12.32 11.00 -0.40
C GLU A 106 12.74 9.53 -0.30
N ARG A 107 12.53 8.90 0.85
CA ARG A 107 12.82 7.48 1.07
C ARG A 107 11.95 6.61 0.14
N ILE A 108 10.66 6.89 0.10
CA ILE A 108 9.69 6.19 -0.77
C ILE A 108 10.11 6.33 -2.24
N LYS A 109 10.40 7.54 -2.70
CA LYS A 109 10.79 7.81 -4.09
C LYS A 109 12.12 7.19 -4.50
N ARG A 110 13.12 7.16 -3.61
CA ARG A 110 14.42 6.51 -3.87
C ARG A 110 14.30 5.02 -4.20
N HIS A 111 13.29 4.35 -3.68
CA HIS A 111 13.02 2.94 -3.96
C HIS A 111 12.18 2.72 -5.22
N GLY A 112 11.92 3.77 -6.00
CA GLY A 112 11.20 3.67 -7.27
C GLY A 112 9.70 3.41 -7.13
N MET A 113 9.15 3.58 -5.94
CA MET A 113 7.72 3.40 -5.70
C MET A 113 6.92 4.57 -6.24
N LYS A 114 5.73 4.29 -6.73
CA LYS A 114 4.73 5.31 -7.07
C LYS A 114 4.09 5.80 -5.76
N TRP A 115 4.03 7.11 -5.62
CA TRP A 115 3.50 7.76 -4.43
C TRP A 115 2.48 8.86 -4.82
#